data_b740529eef022acc77bbad4f9f23646f
#
_entry.id   b740529eef022acc77bbad4f9f23646f
#
_cell.length_a   1.000
_cell.length_b   1.000
_cell.length_c   1.000
_cell.angle_alpha   90.00
_cell.angle_beta   90.00
_cell.angle_gamma   90.00
#
_symmetry.space_group_name_H-M   'P 1'
#
loop_
_entity.id
_entity.type
_entity.pdbx_description
1 polymer ?
#
loop_
_entity_poly.entity_id
_entity_poly.type
_entity_poly.pdbx_seq_one_letter_code
_entity_poly.pdbx_strand_id
1 'polypeptide(L)'
;MKKRLSTLDDVAQKAGVSHQTVSRVLNKPEMVSPATRQRVLEAMDALQFVPNRSAQLLAGKATRTLGFITVSLALHAPSQIAAAIKSHAARADYSVVIATLETGTLEELQRSLNEMRAQKVDGVIINLPLGAEAAASLVNDNSDLLCLFLDVPADSDVFHVSFDPRDGSRQSMEFLLNGGHQRIALLAGPEHSVASGMRLACWQEVLDAHGLAPCAVLHGDWSSKDAWQQTLSLFRTRRDITALVVANDQMAFGAMSALDELGLRVPQDVSVIGYDDTPDSAFFIPPLTTVEQDFNWLGAQAVSRMVARLTGHGESGSALLPTRFIERRSTAPLGDRNASRERLLDEMARLVKALREC
;
A
#
# COMPACT_ATOMS: atom_id res chain seq x y z
N MET A 1 -10.19 34.15 -25.85
CA MET A 1 -10.48 35.00 -24.66
C MET A 1 -10.59 34.10 -23.45
N LYS A 2 -9.75 34.27 -22.41
CA LYS A 2 -9.91 33.55 -21.16
C LYS A 2 -11.21 34.04 -20.50
N LYS A 3 -12.16 33.11 -20.23
CA LYS A 3 -13.41 33.40 -19.51
C LYS A 3 -13.01 33.91 -18.12
N ARG A 4 -13.42 35.14 -17.76
CA ARG A 4 -13.19 35.71 -16.44
C ARG A 4 -13.87 34.80 -15.39
N LEU A 5 -13.14 34.32 -14.41
CA LEU A 5 -13.71 33.55 -13.30
C LEU A 5 -14.64 34.45 -12.50
N SER A 6 -15.82 33.94 -12.16
CA SER A 6 -16.79 34.65 -11.32
C SER A 6 -16.17 34.92 -9.93
N THR A 7 -16.42 36.09 -9.39
CA THR A 7 -15.93 36.55 -8.08
C THR A 7 -17.03 36.50 -7.01
N LEU A 8 -16.67 36.68 -5.74
CA LEU A 8 -17.64 36.83 -4.64
C LEU A 8 -18.58 38.02 -4.86
N ASP A 9 -18.08 39.10 -5.50
CA ASP A 9 -18.88 40.29 -5.82
C ASP A 9 -19.92 39.97 -6.90
N ASP A 10 -19.56 39.17 -7.90
CA ASP A 10 -20.50 38.73 -8.96
C ASP A 10 -21.64 37.87 -8.33
N VAL A 11 -21.32 37.00 -7.36
CA VAL A 11 -22.32 36.24 -6.62
C VAL A 11 -23.21 37.14 -5.76
N ALA A 12 -22.62 38.11 -5.04
CA ALA A 12 -23.34 39.06 -4.21
C ALA A 12 -24.34 39.88 -5.04
N GLN A 13 -23.89 40.38 -6.18
CA GLN A 13 -24.73 41.11 -7.11
C GLN A 13 -25.90 40.27 -7.64
N LYS A 14 -25.61 39.01 -8.06
CA LYS A 14 -26.65 38.10 -8.58
C LYS A 14 -27.65 37.68 -7.53
N ALA A 15 -27.21 37.44 -6.31
CA ALA A 15 -28.06 37.04 -5.17
C ALA A 15 -28.80 38.22 -4.52
N GLY A 16 -28.50 39.48 -4.88
CA GLY A 16 -29.08 40.70 -4.29
C GLY A 16 -28.74 40.85 -2.81
N VAL A 17 -27.48 40.53 -2.43
CA VAL A 17 -26.99 40.63 -1.05
C VAL A 17 -25.61 41.30 -1.01
N SER A 18 -25.14 41.66 0.21
CA SER A 18 -23.76 42.18 0.36
C SER A 18 -22.70 41.08 0.22
N HIS A 19 -21.49 41.46 -0.18
CA HIS A 19 -20.30 40.58 -0.16
C HIS A 19 -20.10 39.87 1.19
N GLN A 20 -20.33 40.61 2.30
CA GLN A 20 -20.30 40.02 3.66
C GLN A 20 -21.34 38.93 3.86
N THR A 21 -22.53 39.06 3.28
CA THR A 21 -23.58 38.04 3.36
C THR A 21 -23.19 36.78 2.61
N VAL A 22 -22.62 36.90 1.40
CA VAL A 22 -22.08 35.75 0.66
C VAL A 22 -20.95 35.07 1.45
N SER A 23 -20.03 35.85 1.99
CA SER A 23 -18.96 35.34 2.85
C SER A 23 -19.51 34.63 4.10
N ARG A 24 -20.60 35.11 4.73
CA ARG A 24 -21.26 34.44 5.85
C ARG A 24 -21.94 33.14 5.44
N VAL A 25 -22.59 33.09 4.28
CA VAL A 25 -23.18 31.84 3.76
C VAL A 25 -22.11 30.75 3.57
N LEU A 26 -20.93 31.11 3.08
CA LEU A 26 -19.82 30.19 2.90
C LEU A 26 -19.13 29.79 4.23
N ASN A 27 -19.20 30.66 5.22
CA ASN A 27 -18.33 30.53 6.41
C ASN A 27 -19.07 30.26 7.72
N LYS A 28 -20.29 30.74 7.84
CA LYS A 28 -21.16 30.65 9.05
C LYS A 28 -22.61 30.56 8.58
N PRO A 29 -23.00 29.50 7.85
CA PRO A 29 -24.31 29.38 7.23
C PRO A 29 -25.46 29.42 8.27
N GLU A 30 -25.16 29.06 9.51
CA GLU A 30 -26.09 29.12 10.64
C GLU A 30 -26.48 30.56 11.02
N MET A 31 -25.64 31.53 10.69
CA MET A 31 -25.92 32.97 10.96
C MET A 31 -26.72 33.67 9.86
N VAL A 32 -27.16 32.93 8.82
CA VAL A 32 -27.88 33.48 7.67
C VAL A 32 -29.25 32.78 7.56
N SER A 33 -30.31 33.58 7.31
CA SER A 33 -31.63 33.01 7.12
C SER A 33 -31.68 31.95 6.00
N PRO A 34 -32.48 30.89 6.12
CA PRO A 34 -32.60 29.84 5.11
C PRO A 34 -32.90 30.40 3.71
N ALA A 35 -33.79 31.39 3.60
CA ALA A 35 -34.18 32.00 2.34
C ALA A 35 -33.00 32.76 1.68
N THR A 36 -32.20 33.48 2.47
CA THR A 36 -31.01 34.19 1.96
C THR A 36 -29.91 33.21 1.56
N ARG A 37 -29.71 32.16 2.36
CA ARG A 37 -28.74 31.08 2.02
C ARG A 37 -29.11 30.43 0.70
N GLN A 38 -30.35 30.08 0.47
CA GLN A 38 -30.83 29.45 -0.74
C GLN A 38 -30.55 30.33 -1.99
N ARG A 39 -30.90 31.63 -1.92
CA ARG A 39 -30.61 32.57 -3.02
C ARG A 39 -29.12 32.69 -3.36
N VAL A 40 -28.25 32.67 -2.36
CA VAL A 40 -26.79 32.74 -2.56
C VAL A 40 -26.30 31.45 -3.22
N LEU A 41 -26.75 30.27 -2.78
CA LEU A 41 -26.38 28.98 -3.38
C LEU A 41 -26.83 28.88 -4.84
N GLU A 42 -28.07 29.32 -5.16
CA GLU A 42 -28.58 29.37 -6.54
C GLU A 42 -27.75 30.33 -7.42
N ALA A 43 -27.34 31.48 -6.88
CA ALA A 43 -26.49 32.42 -7.58
C ALA A 43 -25.09 31.86 -7.85
N MET A 44 -24.53 31.13 -6.89
CA MET A 44 -23.23 30.44 -7.03
C MET A 44 -23.29 29.37 -8.11
N ASP A 45 -24.33 28.53 -8.10
CA ASP A 45 -24.53 27.48 -9.09
C ASP A 45 -24.69 28.06 -10.50
N ALA A 46 -25.57 29.06 -10.65
CA ALA A 46 -25.82 29.75 -11.94
C ALA A 46 -24.59 30.47 -12.49
N LEU A 47 -23.65 30.90 -11.67
CA LEU A 47 -22.39 31.51 -12.04
C LEU A 47 -21.24 30.52 -12.17
N GLN A 48 -21.48 29.24 -11.86
CA GLN A 48 -20.44 28.23 -11.70
C GLN A 48 -19.30 28.74 -10.81
N PHE A 49 -19.65 29.45 -9.74
CA PHE A 49 -18.70 30.05 -8.84
C PHE A 49 -18.07 28.98 -7.95
N VAL A 50 -16.76 28.86 -8.02
CA VAL A 50 -15.96 28.01 -7.12
C VAL A 50 -15.25 28.94 -6.14
N PRO A 51 -15.48 28.77 -4.80
CA PRO A 51 -14.79 29.56 -3.80
C PRO A 51 -13.27 29.45 -3.94
N ASN A 52 -12.58 30.57 -4.01
CA ASN A 52 -11.13 30.62 -4.09
C ASN A 52 -10.53 30.22 -2.74
N ARG A 53 -9.90 29.04 -2.68
CA ARG A 53 -9.24 28.54 -1.46
C ARG A 53 -8.16 29.48 -0.94
N SER A 54 -7.41 30.16 -1.84
CA SER A 54 -6.40 31.14 -1.43
C SER A 54 -7.00 32.31 -0.65
N ALA A 55 -8.22 32.73 -0.99
CA ALA A 55 -8.93 33.77 -0.25
C ALA A 55 -9.41 33.31 1.13
N GLN A 56 -9.78 32.02 1.28
CA GLN A 56 -10.15 31.44 2.56
C GLN A 56 -8.91 31.29 3.48
N LEU A 57 -7.74 30.98 2.92
CA LEU A 57 -6.46 30.92 3.62
C LEU A 57 -6.01 32.26 4.20
N LEU A 58 -6.25 33.37 3.46
CA LEU A 58 -5.98 34.72 3.94
C LEU A 58 -6.88 35.10 5.14
N ALA A 59 -8.05 34.44 5.26
CA ALA A 59 -8.96 34.64 6.39
C ALA A 59 -8.66 33.75 7.61
N GLY A 60 -7.49 33.09 7.66
CA GLY A 60 -7.02 32.30 8.81
C GLY A 60 -7.72 30.95 9.01
N LYS A 61 -8.34 30.38 7.97
CA LYS A 61 -9.03 29.06 8.04
C LYS A 61 -8.10 27.91 7.78
N ALA A 62 -8.40 26.76 8.42
CA ALA A 62 -7.83 25.47 8.06
C ALA A 62 -8.00 25.22 6.55
N THR A 63 -6.98 24.70 5.90
CA THR A 63 -6.99 24.49 4.44
C THR A 63 -7.84 23.30 4.04
N ARG A 64 -8.16 22.43 5.00
CA ARG A 64 -8.72 21.09 4.77
C ARG A 64 -7.98 20.36 3.66
N THR A 65 -6.67 20.37 3.77
CA THR A 65 -5.78 19.75 2.81
C THR A 65 -4.76 18.91 3.55
N LEU A 66 -4.66 17.63 3.19
CA LEU A 66 -3.63 16.71 3.67
C LEU A 66 -2.53 16.56 2.63
N GLY A 67 -1.29 16.43 3.07
CA GLY A 67 -0.19 15.97 2.26
C GLY A 67 -0.10 14.44 2.27
N PHE A 68 0.29 13.84 1.17
CA PHE A 68 0.73 12.44 1.10
C PHE A 68 2.06 12.38 0.38
N ILE A 69 3.08 11.83 1.04
CA ILE A 69 4.44 11.68 0.50
C ILE A 69 4.76 10.19 0.38
N THR A 70 5.20 9.76 -0.79
CA THR A 70 5.58 8.36 -1.08
C THR A 70 6.72 8.31 -2.10
N VAL A 71 7.35 7.14 -2.32
CA VAL A 71 8.42 7.01 -3.31
C VAL A 71 7.87 6.90 -4.74
N SER A 72 7.11 5.90 -5.07
CA SER A 72 6.67 5.66 -6.44
C SER A 72 5.22 5.22 -6.48
N LEU A 73 4.45 5.81 -7.39
CA LEU A 73 3.08 5.36 -7.68
C LEU A 73 3.02 4.26 -8.77
N ALA A 74 4.17 3.84 -9.31
CA ALA A 74 4.23 2.71 -10.24
C ALA A 74 4.11 1.35 -9.52
N LEU A 75 4.42 1.30 -8.23
CA LEU A 75 4.25 0.11 -7.40
C LEU A 75 2.80 0.00 -6.90
N HIS A 76 2.33 -1.24 -6.72
CA HIS A 76 0.94 -1.51 -6.35
C HIS A 76 0.57 -0.88 -4.99
N ALA A 77 1.28 -1.22 -3.92
CA ALA A 77 0.96 -0.76 -2.58
C ALA A 77 0.89 0.77 -2.45
N PRO A 78 1.90 1.56 -2.87
CA PRO A 78 1.83 3.02 -2.81
C PRO A 78 0.67 3.61 -3.61
N SER A 79 0.33 3.05 -4.78
CA SER A 79 -0.78 3.54 -5.60
C SER A 79 -2.14 3.27 -4.96
N GLN A 80 -2.34 2.09 -4.35
CA GLN A 80 -3.58 1.74 -3.64
C GLN A 80 -3.75 2.59 -2.37
N ILE A 81 -2.68 2.80 -1.62
CA ILE A 81 -2.67 3.68 -0.44
C ILE A 81 -3.04 5.10 -0.83
N ALA A 82 -2.44 5.65 -1.91
CA ALA A 82 -2.76 6.98 -2.41
C ALA A 82 -4.25 7.12 -2.80
N ALA A 83 -4.78 6.12 -3.52
CA ALA A 83 -6.19 6.09 -3.91
C ALA A 83 -7.13 6.02 -2.70
N ALA A 84 -6.81 5.19 -1.71
CA ALA A 84 -7.57 5.06 -0.47
C ALA A 84 -7.55 6.37 0.34
N ILE A 85 -6.37 6.95 0.58
CA ILE A 85 -6.22 8.23 1.29
C ILE A 85 -7.05 9.32 0.59
N LYS A 86 -6.94 9.45 -0.74
CA LYS A 86 -7.70 10.44 -1.50
C LYS A 86 -9.21 10.26 -1.38
N SER A 87 -9.69 9.01 -1.45
CA SER A 87 -11.11 8.69 -1.33
C SER A 87 -11.65 9.00 0.06
N HIS A 88 -10.95 8.57 1.11
CA HIS A 88 -11.39 8.79 2.50
C HIS A 88 -11.24 10.25 2.94
N ALA A 89 -10.19 10.95 2.49
CA ALA A 89 -10.05 12.38 2.71
C ALA A 89 -11.20 13.18 2.11
N ALA A 90 -11.60 12.86 0.87
CA ALA A 90 -12.75 13.51 0.23
C ALA A 90 -14.07 13.31 1.00
N ARG A 91 -14.29 12.14 1.60
CA ARG A 91 -15.47 11.88 2.47
C ARG A 91 -15.44 12.68 3.78
N ALA A 92 -14.24 13.07 4.22
CA ALA A 92 -14.02 13.92 5.40
C ALA A 92 -13.93 15.43 5.05
N ASP A 93 -14.27 15.81 3.82
CA ASP A 93 -14.14 17.17 3.28
C ASP A 93 -12.70 17.70 3.27
N TYR A 94 -11.72 16.81 3.10
CA TYR A 94 -10.31 17.17 2.87
C TYR A 94 -9.89 16.91 1.43
N SER A 95 -9.00 17.75 0.91
CA SER A 95 -8.26 17.52 -0.32
C SER A 95 -6.93 16.84 0.00
N VAL A 96 -6.30 16.22 -1.00
CA VAL A 96 -4.98 15.59 -0.86
C VAL A 96 -4.04 16.13 -1.91
N VAL A 97 -2.86 16.58 -1.48
CA VAL A 97 -1.69 16.88 -2.32
C VAL A 97 -0.75 15.70 -2.21
N ILE A 98 -0.34 15.16 -3.35
CA ILE A 98 0.56 14.00 -3.41
C ILE A 98 1.93 14.48 -3.90
N ALA A 99 2.98 14.12 -3.18
CA ALA A 99 4.37 14.26 -3.60
C ALA A 99 5.02 12.89 -3.74
N THR A 100 5.75 12.69 -4.82
CA THR A 100 6.56 11.47 -5.04
C THR A 100 8.04 11.82 -4.97
N LEU A 101 8.80 11.03 -4.23
CA LEU A 101 10.25 11.16 -4.13
C LEU A 101 10.91 10.20 -5.14
N GLU A 102 12.04 10.63 -5.68
CA GLU A 102 12.79 9.80 -6.65
C GLU A 102 13.60 8.70 -5.96
N THR A 103 14.29 9.05 -4.90
CA THR A 103 15.21 8.17 -4.18
C THR A 103 14.77 7.84 -2.74
N GLY A 104 13.83 8.59 -2.19
CA GLY A 104 13.33 8.39 -0.83
C GLY A 104 14.31 8.78 0.27
N THR A 105 15.28 9.65 -0.03
CA THR A 105 16.25 10.14 0.96
C THR A 105 15.60 11.11 1.95
N LEU A 106 16.17 11.22 3.15
CA LEU A 106 15.72 12.18 4.17
C LEU A 106 15.80 13.63 3.67
N GLU A 107 16.75 13.95 2.80
CA GLU A 107 16.88 15.28 2.20
C GLU A 107 15.73 15.59 1.24
N GLU A 108 15.34 14.63 0.39
CA GLU A 108 14.16 14.77 -0.49
C GLU A 108 12.88 14.87 0.33
N LEU A 109 12.75 14.06 1.39
CA LEU A 109 11.61 14.11 2.30
C LEU A 109 11.50 15.50 2.94
N GLN A 110 12.61 16.06 3.46
CA GLN A 110 12.60 17.37 4.07
C GLN A 110 12.24 18.49 3.07
N ARG A 111 12.70 18.40 1.82
CA ARG A 111 12.27 19.32 0.75
C ARG A 111 10.76 19.23 0.51
N SER A 112 10.22 18.01 0.38
CA SER A 112 8.79 17.80 0.20
C SER A 112 7.96 18.30 1.37
N LEU A 113 8.42 18.15 2.62
CA LEU A 113 7.78 18.73 3.80
C LEU A 113 7.74 20.25 3.73
N ASN A 114 8.82 20.90 3.26
CA ASN A 114 8.85 22.35 3.07
C ASN A 114 7.87 22.80 1.95
N GLU A 115 7.73 22.03 0.87
CA GLU A 115 6.74 22.30 -0.15
C GLU A 115 5.30 22.14 0.38
N MET A 116 5.04 21.12 1.21
CA MET A 116 3.74 20.93 1.88
C MET A 116 3.42 22.12 2.82
N ARG A 117 4.42 22.64 3.55
CA ARG A 117 4.26 23.89 4.34
C ARG A 117 3.91 25.09 3.47
N ALA A 118 4.60 25.27 2.35
CA ALA A 118 4.30 26.34 1.42
C ALA A 118 2.86 26.27 0.87
N GLN A 119 2.34 25.07 0.70
CA GLN A 119 0.96 24.80 0.32
C GLN A 119 -0.03 24.84 1.50
N LYS A 120 0.48 25.05 2.72
CA LYS A 120 -0.30 25.14 3.97
C LYS A 120 -1.19 23.90 4.20
N VAL A 121 -0.65 22.71 4.00
CA VAL A 121 -1.36 21.47 4.38
C VAL A 121 -1.54 21.43 5.90
N ASP A 122 -2.64 20.85 6.37
CA ASP A 122 -2.96 20.77 7.80
C ASP A 122 -2.19 19.63 8.48
N GLY A 123 -1.83 18.58 7.72
CA GLY A 123 -1.00 17.47 8.17
C GLY A 123 -0.50 16.64 7.00
N VAL A 124 0.52 15.80 7.23
CA VAL A 124 1.16 14.99 6.19
C VAL A 124 1.17 13.52 6.59
N ILE A 125 0.73 12.67 5.66
CA ILE A 125 0.84 11.21 5.74
C ILE A 125 2.08 10.80 4.94
N ILE A 126 3.00 10.06 5.57
CA ILE A 126 4.30 9.70 5.02
C ILE A 126 4.36 8.18 4.84
N ASN A 127 4.50 7.74 3.59
CA ASN A 127 4.67 6.34 3.20
C ASN A 127 6.09 6.11 2.68
N LEU A 128 7.04 6.15 3.61
CA LEU A 128 8.47 5.91 3.38
C LEU A 128 9.00 5.00 4.47
N PRO A 129 9.90 4.05 4.14
CA PRO A 129 10.54 3.21 5.14
C PRO A 129 11.50 4.05 6.00
N LEU A 130 11.12 4.27 7.25
CA LEU A 130 11.93 5.02 8.22
C LEU A 130 12.13 4.19 9.49
N GLY A 131 13.37 4.05 9.93
CA GLY A 131 13.66 3.51 11.25
C GLY A 131 13.12 4.41 12.36
N ALA A 132 12.91 3.88 13.57
CA ALA A 132 12.29 4.60 14.68
C ALA A 132 13.00 5.90 15.03
N GLU A 133 14.34 5.90 15.07
CA GLU A 133 15.15 7.10 15.37
C GLU A 133 15.00 8.17 14.30
N ALA A 134 15.04 7.79 13.02
CA ALA A 134 14.89 8.73 11.90
C ALA A 134 13.50 9.37 11.88
N ALA A 135 12.45 8.56 12.14
CA ALA A 135 11.08 9.05 12.23
C ALA A 135 10.91 10.02 13.42
N ALA A 136 11.47 9.69 14.59
CA ALA A 136 11.42 10.56 15.77
C ALA A 136 12.17 11.87 15.55
N SER A 137 13.37 11.85 14.94
CA SER A 137 14.11 13.06 14.59
C SER A 137 13.31 13.94 13.62
N LEU A 138 12.71 13.32 12.59
CA LEU A 138 11.88 14.05 11.61
C LEU A 138 10.70 14.77 12.29
N VAL A 139 10.03 14.13 13.25
CA VAL A 139 8.94 14.76 14.02
C VAL A 139 9.44 15.94 14.84
N ASN A 140 10.59 15.81 15.51
CA ASN A 140 11.18 16.88 16.31
C ASN A 140 11.57 18.08 15.45
N ASP A 141 12.22 17.83 14.31
CA ASP A 141 12.67 18.87 13.36
C ASP A 141 11.50 19.57 12.66
N ASN A 142 10.32 18.94 12.65
CA ASN A 142 9.11 19.40 11.98
C ASN A 142 7.92 19.52 12.94
N SER A 143 8.14 19.94 14.18
CA SER A 143 7.13 19.99 15.25
C SER A 143 5.92 20.90 14.96
N ASP A 144 6.02 21.78 13.98
CA ASP A 144 4.96 22.65 13.48
C ASP A 144 3.99 21.93 12.52
N LEU A 145 4.34 20.72 12.06
CA LEU A 145 3.57 19.95 11.08
C LEU A 145 3.20 18.57 11.64
N LEU A 146 1.90 18.27 11.67
CA LEU A 146 1.43 16.96 12.11
C LEU A 146 1.80 15.91 11.06
N CYS A 147 2.66 14.96 11.44
CA CYS A 147 3.09 13.85 10.60
C CYS A 147 2.46 12.53 11.09
N LEU A 148 1.96 11.71 10.17
CA LEU A 148 1.52 10.33 10.38
C LEU A 148 2.33 9.42 9.45
N PHE A 149 2.89 8.33 9.99
CA PHE A 149 3.75 7.42 9.25
C PHE A 149 3.00 6.11 8.93
N LEU A 150 3.29 5.53 7.76
CA LEU A 150 2.69 4.26 7.33
C LEU A 150 3.71 3.11 7.27
N ASP A 151 5.01 3.41 7.20
CA ASP A 151 6.08 2.41 7.08
C ASP A 151 7.20 2.70 8.09
N VAL A 152 6.91 2.40 9.36
CA VAL A 152 7.83 2.49 10.50
C VAL A 152 7.70 1.23 11.35
N PRO A 153 8.70 0.89 12.18
CA PRO A 153 8.59 -0.21 13.13
C PRO A 153 7.36 -0.08 14.04
N ALA A 154 6.74 -1.22 14.36
CA ALA A 154 5.49 -1.27 15.11
C ALA A 154 5.59 -0.69 16.54
N ASP A 155 6.78 -0.69 17.12
CA ASP A 155 7.11 -0.17 18.44
C ASP A 155 7.60 1.28 18.44
N SER A 156 7.49 1.98 17.30
CA SER A 156 7.91 3.38 17.19
C SER A 156 6.99 4.31 18.00
N ASP A 157 7.58 5.26 18.73
CA ASP A 157 6.84 6.26 19.51
C ASP A 157 6.21 7.38 18.67
N VAL A 158 6.37 7.33 17.34
CA VAL A 158 5.76 8.30 16.44
C VAL A 158 4.31 7.96 16.11
N PHE A 159 3.53 8.95 15.68
CA PHE A 159 2.16 8.73 15.25
C PHE A 159 2.12 7.94 13.93
N HIS A 160 1.64 6.71 13.98
CA HIS A 160 1.67 5.82 12.83
C HIS A 160 0.41 4.97 12.69
N VAL A 161 0.16 4.50 11.47
CA VAL A 161 -0.76 3.42 11.13
C VAL A 161 -0.03 2.48 10.20
N SER A 162 0.22 1.25 10.60
CA SER A 162 0.98 0.27 9.82
C SER A 162 0.34 -1.11 9.88
N PHE A 163 0.75 -2.02 9.02
CA PHE A 163 0.36 -3.42 9.10
C PHE A 163 1.25 -4.17 10.09
N ASP A 164 0.64 -5.11 10.80
CA ASP A 164 1.36 -6.13 11.56
C ASP A 164 1.57 -7.35 10.65
N PRO A 165 2.80 -7.65 10.24
CA PRO A 165 3.03 -8.76 9.32
C PRO A 165 3.01 -10.13 10.02
N ARG A 166 3.02 -10.18 11.36
CA ARG A 166 3.28 -11.41 12.14
C ARG A 166 2.30 -12.54 11.81
N ASP A 167 1.00 -12.27 11.88
CA ASP A 167 0.00 -13.33 11.70
C ASP A 167 -0.03 -13.89 10.29
N GLY A 168 -0.07 -13.04 9.26
CA GLY A 168 -0.08 -13.48 7.87
C GLY A 168 1.21 -14.20 7.47
N SER A 169 2.37 -13.64 7.89
CA SER A 169 3.67 -14.27 7.61
C SER A 169 3.82 -15.62 8.32
N ARG A 170 3.40 -15.72 9.58
CA ARG A 170 3.43 -16.99 10.31
C ARG A 170 2.54 -18.04 9.66
N GLN A 171 1.28 -17.69 9.35
CA GLN A 171 0.34 -18.61 8.71
C GLN A 171 0.83 -19.10 7.35
N SER A 172 1.44 -18.23 6.54
CA SER A 172 2.00 -18.60 5.24
C SER A 172 3.14 -19.62 5.35
N MET A 173 4.03 -19.44 6.33
CA MET A 173 5.14 -20.37 6.58
C MET A 173 4.67 -21.69 7.16
N GLU A 174 3.80 -21.65 8.18
CA GLU A 174 3.21 -22.86 8.78
C GLU A 174 2.44 -23.69 7.74
N PHE A 175 1.75 -23.03 6.81
CA PHE A 175 1.05 -23.70 5.72
C PHE A 175 2.01 -24.50 4.84
N LEU A 176 3.15 -23.95 4.45
CA LEU A 176 4.17 -24.67 3.69
C LEU A 176 4.80 -25.81 4.48
N LEU A 177 5.13 -25.58 5.74
CA LEU A 177 5.75 -26.59 6.62
C LEU A 177 4.80 -27.76 6.86
N ASN A 178 3.51 -27.49 7.10
CA ASN A 178 2.45 -28.51 7.22
C ASN A 178 2.24 -29.29 5.91
N GLY A 179 2.49 -28.65 4.76
CA GLY A 179 2.54 -29.30 3.46
C GLY A 179 3.81 -30.14 3.20
N GLY A 180 4.73 -30.22 4.17
CA GLY A 180 5.96 -31.01 4.11
C GLY A 180 7.15 -30.29 3.45
N HIS A 181 7.03 -28.97 3.13
CA HIS A 181 8.13 -28.21 2.56
C HIS A 181 9.22 -27.94 3.61
N GLN A 182 10.44 -28.34 3.33
CA GLN A 182 11.62 -28.05 4.16
C GLN A 182 12.71 -27.27 3.40
N ARG A 183 12.61 -27.27 2.07
CA ARG A 183 13.55 -26.56 1.20
C ARG A 183 12.90 -25.32 0.63
N ILE A 184 12.86 -24.28 1.46
CA ILE A 184 12.15 -23.03 1.19
C ILE A 184 13.18 -21.92 0.91
N ALA A 185 12.99 -21.18 -0.16
CA ALA A 185 13.72 -19.93 -0.44
C ALA A 185 12.82 -18.72 -0.12
N LEU A 186 13.44 -17.62 0.28
CA LEU A 186 12.80 -16.37 0.61
C LEU A 186 13.26 -15.28 -0.37
N LEU A 187 12.34 -14.60 -1.02
CA LEU A 187 12.59 -13.42 -1.83
C LEU A 187 11.97 -12.20 -1.11
N ALA A 188 12.80 -11.55 -0.30
CA ALA A 188 12.46 -10.34 0.42
C ALA A 188 12.42 -9.12 -0.52
N GLY A 189 11.87 -8.01 -0.07
CA GLY A 189 12.02 -6.72 -0.75
C GLY A 189 13.39 -6.07 -0.45
N PRO A 190 13.55 -4.77 -0.77
CA PRO A 190 14.80 -4.06 -0.55
C PRO A 190 15.28 -4.13 0.91
N GLU A 191 16.58 -4.28 1.13
CA GLU A 191 17.18 -4.41 2.46
C GLU A 191 16.88 -3.22 3.39
N HIS A 192 16.77 -2.02 2.83
CA HIS A 192 16.46 -0.80 3.59
C HIS A 192 14.97 -0.63 3.91
N SER A 193 14.09 -1.50 3.39
CA SER A 193 12.65 -1.42 3.65
C SER A 193 12.29 -2.03 5.00
N VAL A 194 11.64 -1.25 5.87
CA VAL A 194 11.13 -1.70 7.18
C VAL A 194 10.15 -2.85 7.00
N ALA A 195 9.17 -2.71 6.12
CA ALA A 195 8.18 -3.75 5.84
C ALA A 195 8.82 -5.05 5.33
N SER A 196 9.85 -4.94 4.46
CA SER A 196 10.61 -6.11 3.99
C SER A 196 11.33 -6.82 5.13
N GLY A 197 12.05 -6.07 5.95
CA GLY A 197 12.78 -6.62 7.10
C GLY A 197 11.86 -7.31 8.10
N MET A 198 10.71 -6.71 8.40
CA MET A 198 9.72 -7.30 9.32
C MET A 198 9.13 -8.61 8.78
N ARG A 199 8.78 -8.69 7.49
CA ARG A 199 8.29 -9.93 6.85
C ARG A 199 9.37 -11.01 6.89
N LEU A 200 10.60 -10.67 6.49
CA LEU A 200 11.72 -11.60 6.47
C LEU A 200 12.02 -12.16 7.87
N ALA A 201 12.06 -11.31 8.89
CA ALA A 201 12.27 -11.73 10.27
C ALA A 201 11.19 -12.72 10.73
N CYS A 202 9.90 -12.43 10.46
CA CYS A 202 8.81 -13.34 10.81
C CYS A 202 8.94 -14.71 10.11
N TRP A 203 9.34 -14.75 8.84
CA TRP A 203 9.54 -16.01 8.12
C TRP A 203 10.70 -16.82 8.69
N GLN A 204 11.82 -16.14 9.02
CA GLN A 204 12.99 -16.78 9.61
C GLN A 204 12.68 -17.33 11.00
N GLU A 205 11.97 -16.56 11.85
CA GLU A 205 11.54 -17.01 13.17
C GLU A 205 10.73 -18.32 13.12
N VAL A 206 9.81 -18.45 12.14
CA VAL A 206 9.02 -19.67 11.97
C VAL A 206 9.90 -20.84 11.52
N LEU A 207 10.83 -20.62 10.58
CA LEU A 207 11.79 -21.67 10.16
C LEU A 207 12.68 -22.11 11.32
N ASP A 208 13.24 -21.17 12.07
CA ASP A 208 14.09 -21.43 13.21
C ASP A 208 13.37 -22.25 14.30
N ALA A 209 12.10 -21.93 14.57
CA ALA A 209 11.27 -22.68 15.51
C ALA A 209 11.06 -24.15 15.10
N HIS A 210 11.20 -24.46 13.80
CA HIS A 210 11.13 -25.83 13.27
C HIS A 210 12.51 -26.45 13.02
N GLY A 211 13.59 -25.80 13.46
CA GLY A 211 14.97 -26.27 13.26
C GLY A 211 15.43 -26.22 11.81
N LEU A 212 14.84 -25.34 10.99
CA LEU A 212 15.13 -25.16 9.59
C LEU A 212 15.77 -23.79 9.33
N ALA A 213 16.52 -23.69 8.24
CA ALA A 213 17.01 -22.42 7.72
C ALA A 213 16.54 -22.25 6.27
N PRO A 214 16.36 -21.01 5.79
CA PRO A 214 16.02 -20.78 4.38
C PRO A 214 17.15 -21.31 3.47
N CYS A 215 16.77 -21.96 2.36
CA CYS A 215 17.74 -22.46 1.38
C CYS A 215 18.47 -21.33 0.65
N ALA A 216 17.86 -20.19 0.53
CA ALA A 216 18.40 -18.94 0.01
C ALA A 216 17.55 -17.77 0.52
N VAL A 217 18.18 -16.62 0.71
CA VAL A 217 17.52 -15.34 0.94
C VAL A 217 17.98 -14.40 -0.18
N LEU A 218 17.01 -13.86 -0.92
CA LEU A 218 17.22 -12.90 -2.00
C LEU A 218 16.56 -11.58 -1.60
N HIS A 219 17.07 -10.46 -2.12
CA HIS A 219 16.51 -9.12 -1.90
C HIS A 219 16.18 -8.49 -3.25
N GLY A 220 14.89 -8.27 -3.50
CA GLY A 220 14.37 -7.60 -4.70
C GLY A 220 14.13 -6.12 -4.48
N ASP A 221 13.64 -5.46 -5.53
CA ASP A 221 13.33 -4.03 -5.58
C ASP A 221 11.83 -3.73 -5.64
N TRP A 222 10.98 -4.69 -5.25
CA TRP A 222 9.52 -4.71 -5.39
C TRP A 222 9.01 -4.91 -6.82
N SER A 223 9.87 -4.92 -7.85
CA SER A 223 9.44 -5.09 -9.24
C SER A 223 9.41 -6.55 -9.68
N SER A 224 8.50 -6.87 -10.61
CA SER A 224 8.45 -8.19 -11.25
C SER A 224 9.72 -8.48 -12.05
N LYS A 225 10.35 -7.45 -12.65
CA LYS A 225 11.54 -7.62 -13.48
C LYS A 225 12.74 -8.11 -12.68
N ASP A 226 13.02 -7.47 -11.55
CA ASP A 226 14.13 -7.86 -10.70
C ASP A 226 13.91 -9.25 -10.11
N ALA A 227 12.71 -9.51 -9.59
CA ALA A 227 12.33 -10.82 -9.07
C ALA A 227 12.47 -11.94 -10.12
N TRP A 228 12.10 -11.68 -11.37
CA TRP A 228 12.30 -12.60 -12.48
C TRP A 228 13.78 -12.92 -12.67
N GLN A 229 14.67 -11.91 -12.72
CA GLN A 229 16.12 -12.10 -12.88
C GLN A 229 16.73 -12.93 -11.75
N GLN A 230 16.38 -12.60 -10.50
CA GLN A 230 16.89 -13.29 -9.32
C GLN A 230 16.40 -14.73 -9.24
N THR A 231 15.13 -14.98 -9.53
CA THR A 231 14.56 -16.33 -9.56
C THR A 231 15.20 -17.18 -10.65
N LEU A 232 15.39 -16.65 -11.86
CA LEU A 232 16.14 -17.35 -12.91
C LEU A 232 17.54 -17.74 -12.47
N SER A 233 18.27 -16.82 -11.86
CA SER A 233 19.63 -17.06 -11.36
C SER A 233 19.67 -18.17 -10.32
N LEU A 234 18.76 -18.11 -9.33
CA LEU A 234 18.68 -19.09 -8.25
C LEU A 234 18.32 -20.48 -8.78
N PHE A 235 17.23 -20.60 -9.53
CA PHE A 235 16.69 -21.88 -9.95
C PHE A 235 17.44 -22.54 -11.12
N ARG A 236 18.37 -21.86 -11.77
CA ARG A 236 19.33 -22.50 -12.71
C ARG A 236 20.27 -23.46 -11.98
N THR A 237 20.63 -23.17 -10.75
CA THR A 237 21.60 -23.94 -9.95
C THR A 237 20.96 -24.73 -8.81
N ARG A 238 19.80 -24.30 -8.33
CA ARG A 238 19.12 -24.88 -7.13
C ARG A 238 17.75 -25.47 -7.50
N ARG A 239 17.78 -26.66 -8.11
CA ARG A 239 16.56 -27.40 -8.48
C ARG A 239 15.91 -28.17 -7.32
N ASP A 240 16.52 -28.15 -6.18
CA ASP A 240 16.11 -28.83 -4.96
C ASP A 240 15.14 -27.99 -4.11
N ILE A 241 14.96 -26.71 -4.41
CA ILE A 241 14.04 -25.81 -3.72
C ILE A 241 12.60 -26.18 -4.10
N THR A 242 11.74 -26.36 -3.09
CA THR A 242 10.35 -26.81 -3.28
C THR A 242 9.32 -25.72 -3.05
N ALA A 243 9.69 -24.63 -2.39
CA ALA A 243 8.82 -23.48 -2.20
C ALA A 243 9.60 -22.17 -2.25
N LEU A 244 8.94 -21.11 -2.72
CA LEU A 244 9.43 -19.74 -2.76
C LEU A 244 8.41 -18.84 -2.09
N VAL A 245 8.80 -18.14 -1.03
CA VAL A 245 8.00 -17.11 -0.36
C VAL A 245 8.50 -15.74 -0.78
N VAL A 246 7.61 -14.90 -1.25
CA VAL A 246 7.93 -13.63 -1.92
C VAL A 246 7.26 -12.46 -1.19
N ALA A 247 7.99 -11.39 -0.98
CA ALA A 247 7.58 -10.28 -0.14
C ALA A 247 6.50 -9.37 -0.73
N ASN A 248 6.18 -9.48 -2.03
CA ASN A 248 4.96 -8.90 -2.61
C ASN A 248 4.48 -9.69 -3.84
N ASP A 249 3.23 -9.49 -4.26
CA ASP A 249 2.63 -10.19 -5.39
C ASP A 249 3.25 -9.81 -6.74
N GLN A 250 3.68 -8.54 -6.92
CA GLN A 250 4.36 -8.14 -8.15
C GLN A 250 5.66 -8.93 -8.38
N MET A 251 6.47 -9.09 -7.34
CA MET A 251 7.67 -9.94 -7.41
C MET A 251 7.28 -11.41 -7.59
N ALA A 252 6.20 -11.88 -6.94
CA ALA A 252 5.74 -13.26 -7.11
C ALA A 252 5.35 -13.57 -8.56
N PHE A 253 4.71 -12.65 -9.27
CA PHE A 253 4.40 -12.80 -10.70
C PHE A 253 5.69 -12.89 -11.55
N GLY A 254 6.69 -12.06 -11.24
CA GLY A 254 8.01 -12.16 -11.88
C GLY A 254 8.67 -13.51 -11.62
N ALA A 255 8.64 -13.98 -10.38
CA ALA A 255 9.16 -15.27 -9.99
C ALA A 255 8.45 -16.44 -10.70
N MET A 256 7.12 -16.41 -10.76
CA MET A 256 6.33 -17.42 -11.47
C MET A 256 6.65 -17.46 -12.96
N SER A 257 6.84 -16.30 -13.61
CA SER A 257 7.27 -16.22 -15.00
C SER A 257 8.67 -16.81 -15.20
N ALA A 258 9.61 -16.59 -14.27
CA ALA A 258 10.95 -17.18 -14.32
C ALA A 258 10.92 -18.71 -14.17
N LEU A 259 10.08 -19.22 -13.28
CA LEU A 259 9.90 -20.67 -13.10
C LEU A 259 9.33 -21.33 -14.35
N ASP A 260 8.34 -20.72 -14.98
CA ASP A 260 7.77 -21.19 -16.25
C ASP A 260 8.82 -21.24 -17.38
N GLU A 261 9.64 -20.19 -17.54
CA GLU A 261 10.74 -20.15 -18.51
C GLU A 261 11.77 -21.29 -18.29
N LEU A 262 11.94 -21.69 -17.02
CA LEU A 262 12.82 -22.81 -16.64
C LEU A 262 12.15 -24.19 -16.76
N GLY A 263 10.89 -24.24 -17.21
CA GLY A 263 10.08 -25.46 -17.29
C GLY A 263 9.67 -26.02 -15.93
N LEU A 264 9.66 -25.17 -14.87
CA LEU A 264 9.22 -25.53 -13.52
C LEU A 264 7.77 -25.08 -13.31
N ARG A 265 6.91 -26.04 -13.07
CA ARG A 265 5.46 -25.79 -12.92
C ARG A 265 5.14 -25.31 -11.49
N VAL A 266 4.28 -24.31 -11.40
CA VAL A 266 3.69 -23.86 -10.15
C VAL A 266 2.26 -24.40 -10.09
N PRO A 267 1.88 -25.13 -9.02
CA PRO A 267 2.64 -25.49 -7.81
C PRO A 267 3.39 -26.84 -7.90
N GLN A 268 3.30 -27.59 -9.01
CA GLN A 268 3.72 -29.01 -9.07
C GLN A 268 5.22 -29.20 -8.77
N ASP A 269 6.06 -28.30 -9.24
CA ASP A 269 7.52 -28.37 -9.05
C ASP A 269 8.00 -27.37 -7.96
N VAL A 270 7.37 -26.18 -7.87
CA VAL A 270 7.67 -25.16 -6.86
C VAL A 270 6.37 -24.52 -6.39
N SER A 271 6.11 -24.54 -5.08
CA SER A 271 5.03 -23.75 -4.48
C SER A 271 5.47 -22.28 -4.36
N VAL A 272 4.58 -21.33 -4.67
CA VAL A 272 4.86 -19.90 -4.58
C VAL A 272 3.81 -19.25 -3.69
N ILE A 273 4.27 -18.44 -2.72
CA ILE A 273 3.41 -17.58 -1.89
C ILE A 273 3.84 -16.13 -2.11
N GLY A 274 2.87 -15.24 -2.37
CA GLY A 274 3.05 -13.80 -2.47
C GLY A 274 2.69 -13.04 -1.20
N TYR A 275 2.52 -11.72 -1.34
CA TYR A 275 2.11 -10.81 -0.27
C TYR A 275 1.46 -9.58 -0.90
N ASP A 276 0.37 -9.05 -0.33
CA ASP A 276 -0.46 -7.88 -0.63
C ASP A 276 -1.90 -8.23 -1.02
N ASP A 277 -2.16 -9.40 -1.62
CA ASP A 277 -3.41 -9.81 -2.23
C ASP A 277 -3.91 -8.81 -3.30
N THR A 278 -3.04 -8.56 -4.28
CA THR A 278 -3.43 -7.70 -5.42
C THR A 278 -4.63 -8.29 -6.15
N PRO A 279 -5.49 -7.46 -6.78
CA PRO A 279 -6.66 -7.95 -7.53
C PRO A 279 -6.32 -9.00 -8.59
N ASP A 280 -5.12 -8.91 -9.19
CA ASP A 280 -4.65 -9.84 -10.22
C ASP A 280 -4.31 -11.22 -9.66
N SER A 281 -3.98 -11.32 -8.39
CA SER A 281 -3.54 -12.55 -7.73
C SER A 281 -4.58 -13.66 -7.80
N ALA A 282 -5.86 -13.32 -7.76
CA ALA A 282 -6.96 -14.27 -7.87
C ALA A 282 -7.16 -14.82 -9.30
N PHE A 283 -6.65 -14.11 -10.31
CA PHE A 283 -6.90 -14.42 -11.74
C PHE A 283 -5.62 -14.83 -12.48
N PHE A 284 -4.48 -14.85 -11.81
CA PHE A 284 -3.23 -15.34 -12.37
C PHE A 284 -3.29 -16.86 -12.61
N ILE A 285 -2.34 -17.43 -13.36
CA ILE A 285 -2.32 -18.87 -13.69
C ILE A 285 -1.02 -19.48 -13.17
N PRO A 286 -1.14 -20.30 -12.10
CA PRO A 286 -2.31 -20.52 -11.23
C PRO A 286 -2.62 -19.29 -10.35
N PRO A 287 -3.86 -19.17 -9.80
CA PRO A 287 -4.17 -18.14 -8.79
C PRO A 287 -3.21 -18.18 -7.61
N LEU A 288 -2.67 -17.00 -7.25
CA LEU A 288 -1.59 -16.85 -6.29
C LEU A 288 -2.11 -16.94 -4.85
N THR A 289 -1.56 -17.90 -4.08
CA THR A 289 -1.65 -17.93 -2.62
C THR A 289 -0.82 -16.76 -2.08
N THR A 290 -1.38 -15.98 -1.17
CA THR A 290 -0.77 -14.71 -0.73
C THR A 290 -1.17 -14.33 0.69
N VAL A 291 -0.65 -13.21 1.18
CA VAL A 291 -1.07 -12.56 2.43
C VAL A 291 -1.74 -11.23 2.09
N GLU A 292 -2.98 -11.06 2.50
CA GLU A 292 -3.74 -9.82 2.28
C GLU A 292 -3.26 -8.69 3.18
N GLN A 293 -3.07 -7.51 2.56
CA GLN A 293 -2.98 -6.21 3.22
C GLN A 293 -4.13 -5.33 2.70
N ASP A 294 -5.10 -5.00 3.55
CA ASP A 294 -6.22 -4.12 3.15
C ASP A 294 -5.76 -2.66 3.11
N PHE A 295 -5.22 -2.24 1.95
CA PHE A 295 -4.76 -0.86 1.72
C PHE A 295 -5.89 0.16 1.79
N ASN A 296 -7.14 -0.24 1.47
CA ASN A 296 -8.28 0.66 1.62
C ASN A 296 -8.55 0.95 3.11
N TRP A 297 -8.47 -0.09 3.95
CA TRP A 297 -8.61 0.08 5.40
C TRP A 297 -7.44 0.89 5.99
N LEU A 298 -6.19 0.64 5.55
CA LEU A 298 -5.03 1.44 5.95
C LEU A 298 -5.26 2.93 5.66
N GLY A 299 -5.67 3.27 4.45
CA GLY A 299 -5.97 4.64 4.06
C GLY A 299 -7.12 5.26 4.86
N ALA A 300 -8.17 4.48 5.13
CA ALA A 300 -9.29 4.90 5.98
C ALA A 300 -8.84 5.24 7.41
N GLN A 301 -8.04 4.36 8.03
CA GLN A 301 -7.50 4.57 9.37
C GLN A 301 -6.53 5.76 9.43
N ALA A 302 -5.64 5.88 8.45
CA ALA A 302 -4.69 6.99 8.38
C ALA A 302 -5.43 8.34 8.30
N VAL A 303 -6.42 8.47 7.42
CA VAL A 303 -7.20 9.71 7.28
C VAL A 303 -8.04 9.98 8.52
N SER A 304 -8.77 8.97 9.01
CA SER A 304 -9.64 9.14 10.19
C SER A 304 -8.84 9.60 11.41
N ARG A 305 -7.70 8.98 11.71
CA ARG A 305 -6.85 9.33 12.85
C ARG A 305 -6.14 10.66 12.67
N MET A 306 -5.71 10.99 11.43
CA MET A 306 -5.14 12.29 11.10
C MET A 306 -6.18 13.40 11.36
N VAL A 307 -7.39 13.26 10.84
CA VAL A 307 -8.48 14.24 11.02
C VAL A 307 -8.90 14.34 12.49
N ALA A 308 -8.98 13.21 13.19
CA ALA A 308 -9.27 13.19 14.61
C ALA A 308 -8.26 14.02 15.43
N ARG A 309 -6.96 13.88 15.10
CA ARG A 309 -5.90 14.63 15.79
C ARG A 309 -5.89 16.11 15.43
N LEU A 310 -6.22 16.46 14.19
CA LEU A 310 -6.36 17.86 13.74
C LEU A 310 -7.57 18.58 14.35
N THR A 311 -8.67 17.86 14.58
CA THR A 311 -9.92 18.44 15.08
C THR A 311 -10.11 18.29 16.57
N GLY A 312 -9.34 17.44 17.24
CA GLY A 312 -9.52 17.07 18.65
C GLY A 312 -10.69 16.14 18.92
N HIS A 313 -11.26 15.50 17.89
CA HIS A 313 -12.44 14.63 18.00
C HIS A 313 -12.17 13.27 17.34
N GLY A 314 -12.46 12.21 18.06
CA GLY A 314 -12.34 10.85 17.57
C GLY A 314 -11.06 10.14 18.03
N GLU A 315 -10.81 8.97 17.46
CA GLU A 315 -9.65 8.14 17.79
C GLU A 315 -8.40 8.65 17.08
N SER A 316 -7.40 9.08 17.84
CA SER A 316 -6.21 9.79 17.37
C SER A 316 -4.88 9.11 17.72
N GLY A 317 -4.90 7.87 18.26
CA GLY A 317 -3.69 7.08 18.55
C GLY A 317 -3.11 6.39 17.32
N SER A 318 -1.91 5.81 17.47
CA SER A 318 -1.34 4.88 16.49
C SER A 318 -2.15 3.60 16.39
N ALA A 319 -2.04 2.87 15.25
CA ALA A 319 -2.72 1.60 15.05
C ALA A 319 -1.87 0.62 14.26
N LEU A 320 -1.95 -0.66 14.66
CA LEU A 320 -1.46 -1.80 13.88
C LEU A 320 -2.66 -2.55 13.29
N LEU A 321 -2.61 -2.78 11.99
CA LEU A 321 -3.66 -3.47 11.24
C LEU A 321 -3.23 -4.91 10.99
N PRO A 322 -4.12 -5.90 11.17
CA PRO A 322 -3.79 -7.29 10.92
C PRO A 322 -3.60 -7.56 9.43
N THR A 323 -2.84 -8.62 9.16
CA THR A 323 -2.71 -9.25 7.85
C THR A 323 -3.39 -10.61 7.85
N ARG A 324 -3.81 -11.11 6.69
CA ARG A 324 -4.57 -12.36 6.56
C ARG A 324 -4.00 -13.24 5.47
N PHE A 325 -3.72 -14.50 5.77
CA PHE A 325 -3.32 -15.51 4.78
C PHE A 325 -4.50 -15.89 3.87
N ILE A 326 -4.27 -15.92 2.56
CA ILE A 326 -5.24 -16.27 1.52
C ILE A 326 -4.71 -17.44 0.71
N GLU A 327 -5.25 -18.63 0.98
CA GLU A 327 -4.92 -19.83 0.21
C GLU A 327 -5.57 -19.78 -1.16
N ARG A 328 -4.77 -20.11 -2.22
CA ARG A 328 -5.23 -20.33 -3.60
C ARG A 328 -4.54 -21.55 -4.20
N ARG A 329 -4.13 -21.49 -5.48
CA ARG A 329 -3.66 -22.67 -6.24
C ARG A 329 -2.19 -22.64 -6.63
N SER A 330 -1.41 -21.67 -6.15
CA SER A 330 0.04 -21.60 -6.41
C SER A 330 0.88 -22.40 -5.41
N THR A 331 0.22 -23.15 -4.52
CA THR A 331 0.85 -24.02 -3.52
C THR A 331 0.24 -25.41 -3.56
N ALA A 332 1.03 -26.44 -3.27
CA ALA A 332 0.59 -27.84 -3.12
C ALA A 332 1.46 -28.59 -2.12
N PRO A 333 0.91 -29.53 -1.31
CA PRO A 333 1.70 -30.40 -0.46
C PRO A 333 2.72 -31.23 -1.22
N LEU A 334 3.87 -31.52 -0.62
CA LEU A 334 4.91 -32.36 -1.25
C LEU A 334 4.43 -33.81 -1.53
N GLY A 335 3.54 -34.35 -0.69
CA GLY A 335 2.97 -35.69 -0.89
C GLY A 335 2.22 -35.84 -2.20
N ASP A 336 1.46 -34.82 -2.58
CA ASP A 336 0.70 -34.80 -3.85
C ASP A 336 1.62 -34.72 -5.08
N ARG A 337 2.79 -34.14 -4.94
CA ARG A 337 3.82 -34.05 -6.01
C ARG A 337 4.36 -35.43 -6.37
N ASN A 338 4.68 -36.25 -5.37
CA ASN A 338 5.17 -37.60 -5.60
C ASN A 338 4.09 -38.48 -6.22
N ALA A 339 2.85 -38.42 -5.74
CA ALA A 339 1.71 -39.12 -6.32
C ALA A 339 1.41 -38.67 -7.76
N SER A 340 1.51 -37.40 -8.07
CA SER A 340 1.33 -36.87 -9.43
C SER A 340 2.47 -37.29 -10.37
N ARG A 341 3.72 -37.31 -9.89
CA ARG A 341 4.88 -37.80 -10.65
C ARG A 341 4.77 -39.28 -10.94
N GLU A 342 4.38 -40.10 -9.98
CA GLU A 342 4.17 -41.55 -10.17
C GLU A 342 3.05 -41.82 -11.18
N ARG A 343 1.91 -41.11 -11.10
CA ARG A 343 0.83 -41.19 -12.08
C ARG A 343 1.29 -40.85 -13.49
N LEU A 344 2.08 -39.76 -13.66
CA LEU A 344 2.63 -39.36 -14.95
C LEU A 344 3.61 -40.40 -15.49
N LEU A 345 4.46 -40.97 -14.66
CA LEU A 345 5.39 -42.03 -15.05
C LEU A 345 4.62 -43.30 -15.52
N ASP A 346 3.57 -43.66 -14.79
CA ASP A 346 2.70 -44.82 -15.17
C ASP A 346 1.96 -44.53 -16.48
N GLU A 347 1.46 -43.32 -16.69
CA GLU A 347 0.79 -42.95 -17.94
C GLU A 347 1.77 -42.89 -19.11
N MET A 348 2.96 -42.35 -18.94
CA MET A 348 4.03 -42.42 -19.94
C MET A 348 4.43 -43.85 -20.26
N ALA A 349 4.54 -44.73 -19.27
CA ALA A 349 4.86 -46.13 -19.49
C ALA A 349 3.76 -46.83 -20.31
N ARG A 350 2.47 -46.54 -20.03
CA ARG A 350 1.33 -47.06 -20.82
C ARG A 350 1.35 -46.56 -22.26
N LEU A 351 1.58 -45.27 -22.47
CA LEU A 351 1.66 -44.67 -23.81
C LEU A 351 2.84 -45.23 -24.63
N VAL A 352 3.99 -45.39 -24.02
CA VAL A 352 5.18 -46.01 -24.67
C VAL A 352 4.92 -47.47 -25.03
N LYS A 353 4.21 -48.23 -24.19
CA LYS A 353 3.82 -49.58 -24.47
C LYS A 353 2.83 -49.65 -25.65
N ALA A 354 1.80 -48.80 -25.64
CA ALA A 354 0.82 -48.72 -26.73
C ALA A 354 1.46 -48.37 -28.09
N LEU A 355 2.44 -47.44 -28.09
CA LEU A 355 3.19 -47.05 -29.28
C LEU A 355 4.12 -48.15 -29.81
N ARG A 356 4.53 -49.14 -29.00
CA ARG A 356 5.31 -50.32 -29.42
C ARG A 356 4.49 -51.45 -29.96
N GLU A 357 3.20 -51.45 -29.68
CA GLU A 357 2.23 -52.45 -30.11
C GLU A 357 1.44 -52.04 -31.37
N CYS A 358 1.67 -50.79 -31.85
CA CYS A 358 1.23 -50.32 -33.17
C CYS A 358 2.34 -50.48 -34.22
#